data_2faa084b7c684edd44b51808c66a3e37
#
_entry.id   2faa084b7c684edd44b51808c66a3e37
#
_cell.length_a   1.000
_cell.length_b   1.000
_cell.length_c   1.000
_cell.angle_alpha   90.00
_cell.angle_beta   90.00
_cell.angle_gamma   90.00
#
_symmetry.space_group_name_H-M   'P 1'
#
loop_
_entity.id
_entity.type
_entity.pdbx_description
1 polymer ?
#
loop_
_entity_poly.entity_id
_entity_poly.type
_entity_poly.pdbx_seq_one_letter_code
_entity_poly.pdbx_strand_id
1 'polypeptide(L)'
;MTGRRLFLLAVATLAVTGCASMPHRDPLQVTVAGIEGLPGEGMEVRMLVKLRVQNPNESPVNYNGAYVQFEVLDKTFASGVSDAKGTVPGFGEAVVPIPVTVSVLRMVRQMIGMLDGQPVDRIRYEMSGKLDGGAFSTERFEARGEFDLSQLQTAPDAT
;
A
#
# COMPACT_ATOMS: atom_id res chain seq x y z
N MET A 1 -20.39 58.44 -8.87
CA MET A 1 -19.33 57.46 -9.28
C MET A 1 -18.74 56.68 -8.10
N THR A 2 -19.00 57.00 -6.87
CA THR A 2 -18.49 56.37 -5.63
C THR A 2 -19.15 55.04 -5.29
N GLY A 3 -20.47 54.88 -5.50
CA GLY A 3 -21.21 53.66 -5.13
C GLY A 3 -20.81 52.37 -5.91
N ARG A 4 -20.45 52.52 -7.18
CA ARG A 4 -20.04 51.42 -8.05
C ARG A 4 -18.65 50.86 -7.67
N ARG A 5 -17.76 51.70 -7.14
CA ARG A 5 -16.45 51.25 -6.65
C ARG A 5 -16.53 50.57 -5.30
N LEU A 6 -17.44 51.02 -4.43
CA LEU A 6 -17.71 50.35 -3.15
C LEU A 6 -18.33 48.97 -3.34
N PHE A 7 -19.21 48.79 -4.33
CA PHE A 7 -19.83 47.51 -4.64
C PHE A 7 -18.82 46.50 -5.19
N LEU A 8 -17.87 46.97 -6.02
CA LEU A 8 -16.78 46.11 -6.53
C LEU A 8 -15.80 45.68 -5.46
N LEU A 9 -15.54 46.52 -4.48
CA LEU A 9 -14.68 46.20 -3.33
C LEU A 9 -15.35 45.19 -2.39
N ALA A 10 -16.66 45.30 -2.17
CA ALA A 10 -17.43 44.36 -1.35
C ALA A 10 -17.53 42.95 -1.97
N VAL A 11 -17.65 42.85 -3.30
CA VAL A 11 -17.63 41.56 -4.02
C VAL A 11 -16.24 40.92 -4.00
N ALA A 12 -15.18 41.70 -4.09
CA ALA A 12 -13.81 41.20 -4.04
C ALA A 12 -13.43 40.60 -2.67
N THR A 13 -13.97 41.13 -1.56
CA THR A 13 -13.72 40.62 -0.20
C THR A 13 -14.45 39.32 0.10
N LEU A 14 -15.60 39.02 -0.54
CA LEU A 14 -16.31 37.74 -0.39
C LEU A 14 -15.60 36.56 -1.09
N ALA A 15 -14.74 36.82 -2.06
CA ALA A 15 -14.06 35.76 -2.83
C ALA A 15 -12.88 35.10 -2.08
N VAL A 16 -12.41 35.65 -0.96
CA VAL A 16 -11.19 35.21 -0.26
C VAL A 16 -11.49 34.25 0.92
N THR A 17 -12.75 34.10 1.34
CA THR A 17 -13.12 33.26 2.50
C THR A 17 -13.39 31.80 2.16
N GLY A 18 -13.05 31.36 0.96
CA GLY A 18 -13.30 30.00 0.47
C GLY A 18 -12.14 29.02 0.66
N CYS A 19 -11.23 29.18 1.63
CA CYS A 19 -10.39 28.07 2.06
C CYS A 19 -11.23 27.11 2.88
N ALA A 20 -12.06 26.29 2.20
CA ALA A 20 -12.66 25.12 2.80
C ALA A 20 -11.51 24.24 3.30
N SER A 21 -11.40 24.11 4.61
CA SER A 21 -10.51 23.13 5.25
C SER A 21 -10.89 21.76 4.68
N MET A 22 -10.11 21.22 3.74
CA MET A 22 -10.28 19.83 3.38
C MET A 22 -10.10 19.01 4.66
N PRO A 23 -11.04 18.15 5.01
CA PRO A 23 -10.89 17.31 6.18
C PRO A 23 -9.56 16.57 6.04
N HIS A 24 -8.65 16.83 6.96
CA HIS A 24 -7.39 16.12 7.02
C HIS A 24 -7.71 14.66 7.28
N ARG A 25 -7.33 13.79 6.35
CA ARG A 25 -7.43 12.34 6.52
C ARG A 25 -6.07 11.81 6.91
N ASP A 26 -6.05 11.05 7.98
CA ASP A 26 -4.86 10.31 8.36
C ASP A 26 -4.64 9.15 7.39
N PRO A 27 -3.36 8.85 7.03
CA PRO A 27 -3.07 7.76 6.12
C PRO A 27 -3.48 6.41 6.71
N LEU A 28 -3.94 5.50 5.85
CA LEU A 28 -4.22 4.13 6.23
C LEU A 28 -2.94 3.45 6.73
N GLN A 29 -3.04 2.70 7.82
CA GLN A 29 -1.94 1.87 8.31
C GLN A 29 -2.07 0.48 7.72
N VAL A 30 -1.04 0.03 7.00
CA VAL A 30 -1.08 -1.24 6.29
C VAL A 30 0.10 -2.10 6.72
N THR A 31 -0.20 -3.35 7.06
CA THR A 31 0.80 -4.36 7.44
C THR A 31 0.52 -5.68 6.73
N VAL A 32 1.54 -6.51 6.56
CA VAL A 32 1.37 -7.86 6.03
C VAL A 32 0.87 -8.75 7.18
N ALA A 33 -0.36 -9.25 7.06
CA ALA A 33 -0.97 -10.16 8.04
C ALA A 33 -0.63 -11.63 7.77
N GLY A 34 -0.30 -11.98 6.52
CA GLY A 34 0.08 -13.33 6.16
C GLY A 34 0.39 -13.47 4.68
N ILE A 35 1.09 -14.55 4.34
CA ILE A 35 1.45 -14.90 2.97
C ILE A 35 1.14 -16.39 2.78
N GLU A 36 0.45 -16.72 1.69
CA GLU A 36 0.12 -18.08 1.30
C GLU A 36 0.65 -18.37 -0.10
N GLY A 37 1.26 -19.53 -0.30
CA GLY A 37 1.71 -19.96 -1.63
C GLY A 37 0.51 -20.22 -2.54
N LEU A 38 0.59 -19.76 -3.78
CA LEU A 38 -0.35 -20.13 -4.85
C LEU A 38 0.37 -20.98 -5.91
N PRO A 39 -0.35 -21.85 -6.62
CA PRO A 39 0.22 -22.54 -7.77
C PRO A 39 0.80 -21.55 -8.76
N GLY A 40 2.08 -21.66 -9.08
CA GLY A 40 2.77 -20.83 -10.06
C GLY A 40 2.74 -21.46 -11.44
N GLU A 41 2.95 -20.66 -12.49
CA GLU A 41 3.12 -21.11 -13.86
C GLU A 41 4.49 -20.68 -14.37
N GLY A 42 5.24 -21.63 -14.95
CA GLY A 42 6.54 -21.34 -15.54
C GLY A 42 7.61 -20.90 -14.52
N MET A 43 8.27 -19.77 -14.77
CA MET A 43 9.33 -19.20 -13.92
C MET A 43 8.82 -18.10 -12.99
N GLU A 44 7.56 -18.17 -12.58
CA GLU A 44 6.93 -17.21 -11.68
C GLU A 44 6.54 -17.90 -10.37
N VAL A 45 6.79 -17.21 -9.26
CA VAL A 45 6.28 -17.57 -7.95
C VAL A 45 5.06 -16.69 -7.67
N ARG A 46 3.93 -17.33 -7.41
CA ARG A 46 2.68 -16.64 -7.06
C ARG A 46 2.37 -16.83 -5.58
N MET A 47 1.96 -15.77 -4.95
CA MET A 47 1.61 -15.77 -3.53
C MET A 47 0.34 -14.95 -3.32
N LEU A 48 -0.48 -15.35 -2.35
CA LEU A 48 -1.56 -14.53 -1.82
C LEU A 48 -1.05 -13.79 -0.60
N VAL A 49 -0.86 -12.48 -0.76
CA VAL A 49 -0.49 -11.60 0.34
C VAL A 49 -1.76 -11.05 0.98
N LYS A 50 -1.93 -11.28 2.27
CA LYS A 50 -3.05 -10.76 3.07
C LYS A 50 -2.57 -9.47 3.74
N LEU A 51 -3.12 -8.33 3.31
CA LEU A 51 -2.82 -7.04 3.91
C LEU A 51 -3.85 -6.72 4.98
N ARG A 52 -3.41 -6.46 6.20
CA ARG A 52 -4.24 -5.85 7.24
C ARG A 52 -4.21 -4.36 7.04
N VAL A 53 -5.36 -3.77 6.77
CA VAL A 53 -5.55 -2.34 6.56
C VAL A 53 -6.33 -1.79 7.74
N GLN A 54 -5.74 -0.86 8.48
CA GLN A 54 -6.36 -0.14 9.59
C GLN A 54 -6.71 1.28 9.15
N ASN A 55 -7.91 1.71 9.44
CA ASN A 55 -8.41 3.03 9.11
C ASN A 55 -8.51 3.88 10.37
N PRO A 56 -7.61 4.85 10.59
CA PRO A 56 -7.64 5.73 11.75
C PRO A 56 -8.70 6.85 11.63
N ASN A 57 -9.45 6.89 10.55
CA ASN A 57 -10.45 7.91 10.30
C ASN A 57 -11.87 7.44 10.66
N GLU A 58 -12.76 8.36 10.99
CA GLU A 58 -14.16 8.08 11.26
C GLU A 58 -14.90 7.55 10.02
N SER A 59 -14.59 8.12 8.85
CA SER A 59 -15.25 7.73 7.61
C SER A 59 -14.74 6.39 7.10
N PRO A 60 -15.61 5.45 6.71
CA PRO A 60 -15.20 4.18 6.13
C PRO A 60 -14.54 4.38 4.77
N VAL A 61 -13.66 3.44 4.40
CA VAL A 61 -13.02 3.38 3.09
C VAL A 61 -13.60 2.21 2.30
N ASN A 62 -14.39 2.53 1.27
CA ASN A 62 -14.91 1.54 0.34
C ASN A 62 -13.91 1.35 -0.81
N TYR A 63 -13.67 0.10 -1.22
CA TYR A 63 -12.79 -0.19 -2.35
C TYR A 63 -13.39 -1.24 -3.28
N ASN A 64 -13.08 -1.11 -4.57
CA ASN A 64 -13.49 -2.01 -5.65
C ASN A 64 -12.30 -2.71 -6.31
N GLY A 65 -11.11 -2.47 -5.78
CA GLY A 65 -9.87 -3.05 -6.23
C GLY A 65 -8.72 -2.61 -5.35
N ALA A 66 -7.63 -3.36 -5.40
CA ALA A 66 -6.42 -3.08 -4.66
C ALA A 66 -5.19 -3.31 -5.55
N TYR A 67 -4.16 -2.51 -5.34
CA TYR A 67 -2.84 -2.67 -5.93
C TYR A 67 -1.80 -2.61 -4.83
N VAL A 68 -0.78 -3.45 -4.93
CA VAL A 68 0.39 -3.41 -4.06
C VAL A 68 1.67 -3.64 -4.85
N GLN A 69 2.72 -2.97 -4.45
CA GLN A 69 4.08 -3.14 -4.93
C GLN A 69 5.02 -3.27 -3.74
N PHE A 70 5.92 -4.23 -3.81
CA PHE A 70 6.99 -4.45 -2.85
C PHE A 70 8.32 -4.10 -3.48
N GLU A 71 9.12 -3.34 -2.77
CA GLU A 71 10.48 -2.96 -3.15
C GLU A 71 11.47 -3.49 -2.12
N VAL A 72 12.58 -4.00 -2.60
CA VAL A 72 13.70 -4.45 -1.81
C VAL A 72 14.96 -3.85 -2.42
N LEU A 73 15.79 -3.18 -1.63
CA LEU A 73 16.98 -2.46 -2.10
C LEU A 73 16.65 -1.50 -3.26
N ASP A 74 15.62 -0.68 -3.09
CA ASP A 74 15.14 0.32 -4.08
C ASP A 74 14.78 -0.28 -5.45
N LYS A 75 14.46 -1.57 -5.50
CA LYS A 75 14.02 -2.25 -6.72
C LYS A 75 12.71 -2.97 -6.51
N THR A 76 11.81 -2.85 -7.47
CA THR A 76 10.55 -3.61 -7.45
C THR A 76 10.85 -5.11 -7.46
N PHE A 77 10.48 -5.76 -6.38
CA PHE A 77 10.62 -7.20 -6.18
C PHE A 77 9.37 -7.95 -6.61
N ALA A 78 8.21 -7.46 -6.21
CA ALA A 78 6.93 -8.09 -6.44
C ALA A 78 5.82 -7.05 -6.60
N SER A 79 4.79 -7.38 -7.33
CA SER A 79 3.58 -6.56 -7.44
C SER A 79 2.34 -7.43 -7.60
N GLY A 80 1.21 -6.89 -7.22
CA GLY A 80 -0.07 -7.58 -7.32
C GLY A 80 -1.24 -6.63 -7.50
N VAL A 81 -2.28 -7.16 -8.11
CA VAL A 81 -3.58 -6.50 -8.26
C VAL A 81 -4.66 -7.46 -7.80
N SER A 82 -5.73 -6.91 -7.25
CA SER A 82 -6.90 -7.65 -6.83
C SER A 82 -8.14 -6.87 -7.22
N ASP A 83 -9.14 -7.54 -7.73
CA ASP A 83 -10.49 -7.01 -7.99
C ASP A 83 -11.42 -7.20 -6.77
N ALA A 84 -10.86 -7.60 -5.64
CA ALA A 84 -11.61 -7.74 -4.39
C ALA A 84 -12.26 -6.42 -4.01
N LYS A 85 -13.52 -6.52 -3.59
CA LYS A 85 -14.33 -5.39 -3.15
C LYS A 85 -14.61 -5.51 -1.67
N GLY A 86 -14.65 -4.38 -1.00
CA GLY A 86 -14.94 -4.38 0.43
C GLY A 86 -14.97 -2.98 1.02
N THR A 87 -15.02 -2.98 2.35
CA THR A 87 -15.03 -1.76 3.17
C THR A 87 -14.10 -1.93 4.34
N VAL A 88 -13.22 -0.95 4.55
CA VAL A 88 -12.48 -0.79 5.80
C VAL A 88 -13.29 0.14 6.69
N PRO A 89 -13.87 -0.33 7.80
CA PRO A 89 -14.70 0.50 8.67
C PRO A 89 -13.94 1.71 9.21
N GLY A 90 -14.66 2.77 9.56
CA GLY A 90 -14.08 3.87 10.32
C GLY A 90 -13.63 3.38 11.70
N PHE A 91 -12.44 3.81 12.15
CA PHE A 91 -11.77 3.33 13.36
C PHE A 91 -11.70 1.80 13.47
N GLY A 92 -11.59 1.11 12.31
CA GLY A 92 -11.59 -0.33 12.21
C GLY A 92 -10.53 -0.88 11.27
N GLU A 93 -10.58 -2.18 11.05
CA GLU A 93 -9.65 -2.86 10.16
C GLU A 93 -10.34 -3.86 9.23
N ALA A 94 -9.67 -4.17 8.12
CA ALA A 94 -10.06 -5.24 7.21
C ALA A 94 -8.82 -5.95 6.68
N VAL A 95 -8.98 -7.23 6.30
CA VAL A 95 -7.94 -7.99 5.61
C VAL A 95 -8.24 -8.03 4.12
N VAL A 96 -7.31 -7.52 3.32
CA VAL A 96 -7.42 -7.45 1.86
C VAL A 96 -6.48 -8.48 1.24
N PRO A 97 -6.99 -9.54 0.60
CA PRO A 97 -6.17 -10.53 -0.09
C PRO A 97 -5.77 -10.02 -1.48
N ILE A 98 -4.47 -10.04 -1.78
CA ILE A 98 -3.93 -9.60 -3.07
C ILE A 98 -3.01 -10.69 -3.62
N PRO A 99 -3.33 -11.30 -4.78
CA PRO A 99 -2.41 -12.19 -5.47
C PRO A 99 -1.22 -11.39 -6.00
N VAL A 100 -0.03 -11.81 -5.63
CA VAL A 100 1.24 -11.15 -5.97
C VAL A 100 2.10 -12.12 -6.77
N THR A 101 2.74 -11.63 -7.81
CA THR A 101 3.64 -12.39 -8.65
C THR A 101 5.08 -11.89 -8.49
N VAL A 102 5.99 -12.83 -8.29
CA VAL A 102 7.43 -12.60 -8.21
C VAL A 102 8.11 -13.28 -9.40
N SER A 103 8.88 -12.53 -10.16
CA SER A 103 9.70 -13.11 -11.25
C SER A 103 10.97 -13.72 -10.66
N VAL A 104 11.16 -15.03 -10.86
CA VAL A 104 12.36 -15.75 -10.41
C VAL A 104 13.64 -15.13 -11.00
N LEU A 105 13.61 -14.66 -12.23
CA LEU A 105 14.75 -13.98 -12.85
C LEU A 105 15.14 -12.69 -12.12
N ARG A 106 14.18 -11.92 -11.64
CA ARG A 106 14.45 -10.72 -10.83
C ARG A 106 15.05 -11.11 -9.49
N MET A 107 14.52 -12.15 -8.85
CA MET A 107 15.02 -12.68 -7.59
C MET A 107 16.47 -13.12 -7.71
N VAL A 108 16.82 -13.91 -8.73
CA VAL A 108 18.20 -14.37 -8.98
C VAL A 108 19.15 -13.20 -9.24
N ARG A 109 18.78 -12.23 -10.07
CA ARG A 109 19.62 -11.04 -10.30
C ARG A 109 19.86 -10.22 -9.04
N GLN A 110 18.87 -10.14 -8.17
CA GLN A 110 18.95 -9.41 -6.92
C GLN A 110 19.85 -10.14 -5.92
N MET A 111 19.76 -11.49 -5.85
CA MET A 111 20.65 -12.33 -5.05
C MET A 111 22.11 -12.28 -5.50
N ILE A 112 22.38 -12.28 -6.80
CA ILE A 112 23.75 -12.15 -7.33
C ILE A 112 24.38 -10.83 -6.91
N GLY A 113 23.60 -9.73 -6.85
CA GLY A 113 24.07 -8.43 -6.33
C GLY A 113 24.30 -8.38 -4.82
N MET A 114 23.76 -9.34 -4.06
CA MET A 114 23.95 -9.47 -2.61
C MET A 114 25.14 -10.39 -2.24
N LEU A 115 25.69 -11.15 -3.17
CA LEU A 115 26.77 -12.12 -2.93
C LEU A 115 28.15 -11.49 -2.66
N ASP A 116 28.24 -10.17 -2.45
CA ASP A 116 29.44 -9.49 -1.97
C ASP A 116 29.78 -9.78 -0.47
N GLY A 117 29.41 -10.96 0.02
CA GLY A 117 30.04 -11.59 1.19
C GLY A 117 29.55 -11.17 2.56
N GLN A 118 28.42 -10.49 2.68
CA GLN A 118 27.80 -10.23 3.98
C GLN A 118 26.59 -11.16 4.20
N PRO A 119 26.50 -11.87 5.34
CA PRO A 119 25.29 -12.60 5.68
C PRO A 119 24.15 -11.59 5.86
N VAL A 120 23.08 -11.74 5.08
CA VAL A 120 21.89 -10.90 5.18
C VAL A 120 20.90 -11.58 6.12
N ASP A 121 20.94 -11.22 7.38
CA ASP A 121 20.01 -11.77 8.40
C ASP A 121 18.63 -11.08 8.33
N ARG A 122 18.56 -9.86 7.78
CA ARG A 122 17.34 -9.06 7.71
C ARG A 122 17.23 -8.37 6.35
N ILE A 123 16.08 -8.51 5.73
CA ILE A 123 15.75 -7.82 4.49
C ILE A 123 14.73 -6.73 4.79
N ARG A 124 15.11 -5.47 4.55
CA ARG A 124 14.18 -4.34 4.58
C ARG A 124 13.37 -4.32 3.30
N TYR A 125 12.09 -4.12 3.45
CA TYR A 125 11.20 -3.91 2.32
C TYR A 125 10.38 -2.64 2.49
N GLU A 126 10.09 -2.01 1.37
CA GLU A 126 9.10 -0.95 1.28
C GLU A 126 7.90 -1.48 0.50
N MET A 127 6.72 -1.16 0.99
CA MET A 127 5.47 -1.53 0.37
C MET A 127 4.69 -0.27 0.07
N SER A 128 4.27 -0.11 -1.18
CA SER A 128 3.36 0.95 -1.60
C SER A 128 2.15 0.36 -2.30
N GLY A 129 1.03 1.05 -2.21
CA GLY A 129 -0.17 0.56 -2.85
C GLY A 129 -1.33 1.54 -2.82
N LYS A 130 -2.45 1.08 -3.33
CA LYS A 130 -3.70 1.82 -3.32
C LYS A 130 -4.91 0.91 -3.17
N LEU A 131 -5.92 1.41 -2.48
CA LEU A 131 -7.28 0.92 -2.51
C LEU A 131 -8.09 1.85 -3.42
N ASP A 132 -8.67 1.31 -4.46
CA ASP A 132 -9.45 2.09 -5.43
C ASP A 132 -10.95 2.00 -5.11
N GLY A 133 -11.53 3.09 -4.69
CA GLY A 133 -12.96 3.20 -4.37
C GLY A 133 -13.81 3.77 -5.50
N GLY A 134 -13.23 3.95 -6.69
CA GLY A 134 -13.89 4.54 -7.86
C GLY A 134 -13.50 6.02 -8.08
N ALA A 135 -14.29 6.73 -8.87
CA ALA A 135 -13.90 7.98 -9.53
C ALA A 135 -13.30 9.09 -8.65
N PHE A 136 -13.52 9.07 -7.31
CA PHE A 136 -13.08 10.15 -6.42
C PHE A 136 -12.56 9.67 -5.05
N SER A 137 -12.32 8.37 -4.86
CA SER A 137 -11.96 7.82 -3.55
C SER A 137 -10.85 6.77 -3.64
N THR A 138 -9.69 7.16 -4.19
CA THR A 138 -8.49 6.32 -4.16
C THR A 138 -7.67 6.66 -2.95
N GLU A 139 -7.50 5.71 -2.03
CA GLU A 139 -6.63 5.84 -0.87
C GLU A 139 -5.29 5.17 -1.16
N ARG A 140 -4.19 5.93 -1.02
CA ARG A 140 -2.82 5.43 -1.16
C ARG A 140 -2.24 5.15 0.19
N PHE A 141 -1.38 4.14 0.26
CA PHE A 141 -0.66 3.79 1.47
C PHE A 141 0.80 3.45 1.16
N GLU A 142 1.64 3.66 2.15
CA GLU A 142 3.04 3.27 2.17
C GLU A 142 3.32 2.61 3.51
N ALA A 143 4.12 1.55 3.50
CA ALA A 143 4.56 0.88 4.71
C ALA A 143 5.99 0.38 4.52
N ARG A 144 6.71 0.25 5.62
CA ARG A 144 8.06 -0.29 5.68
C ARG A 144 8.12 -1.39 6.70
N GLY A 145 8.90 -2.42 6.41
CA GLY A 145 9.08 -3.53 7.33
C GLY A 145 10.42 -4.23 7.11
N GLU A 146 10.67 -5.20 7.96
CA GLU A 146 11.84 -6.06 7.87
C GLU A 146 11.40 -7.51 7.92
N PHE A 147 11.97 -8.35 7.05
CA PHE A 147 11.88 -9.80 7.16
C PHE A 147 13.15 -10.31 7.82
N ASP A 148 12.98 -11.03 8.91
CA ASP A 148 14.07 -11.76 9.58
C ASP A 148 14.18 -13.15 8.95
N LEU A 149 15.27 -13.39 8.22
CA LEU A 149 15.51 -14.65 7.54
C LEU A 149 15.91 -15.79 8.52
N SER A 150 16.32 -15.46 9.73
CA SER A 150 16.66 -16.45 10.74
C SER A 150 15.45 -17.31 11.16
N GLN A 151 14.25 -16.74 11.04
CA GLN A 151 13.01 -17.46 11.34
C GLN A 151 12.63 -18.50 10.29
N LEU A 152 13.13 -18.37 9.05
CA LEU A 152 12.89 -19.35 7.98
C LEU A 152 13.75 -20.61 8.15
N GLN A 153 14.85 -20.53 8.92
CA GLN A 153 15.74 -21.67 9.18
C GLN A 153 15.26 -22.55 10.35
N THR A 154 14.25 -22.11 11.09
CA THR A 154 13.74 -22.81 12.29
C THR A 154 12.41 -23.55 12.01
N ALA A 155 12.05 -23.79 10.73
CA ALA A 155 10.95 -24.68 10.43
C ALA A 155 11.31 -26.10 10.92
N PRO A 156 10.58 -26.69 11.89
CA PRO A 156 10.88 -28.04 12.33
C PRO A 156 10.60 -28.98 11.16
N ASP A 157 11.58 -29.86 10.89
CA ASP A 157 11.41 -31.02 10.02
C ASP A 157 10.12 -31.73 10.41
N ALA A 158 9.12 -31.67 9.53
CA ALA A 158 7.92 -32.48 9.67
C ALA A 158 8.32 -33.92 9.35
N THR A 159 8.55 -34.69 10.41
CA THR A 159 8.66 -36.14 10.41
C THR A 159 7.26 -36.75 10.30
#